data_230bfe8096cdd9dd50e390c876fdd3e9
#
_entry.id   230bfe8096cdd9dd50e390c876fdd3e9
#
_cell.length_a   1.000
_cell.length_b   1.000
_cell.length_c   1.000
_cell.angle_alpha   90.00
_cell.angle_beta   90.00
_cell.angle_gamma   90.00
#
_symmetry.space_group_name_H-M   'P 1'
#
loop_
_entity.id
_entity.type
_entity.pdbx_description
1 polymer ?
#
loop_
_entity_poly.entity_id
_entity_poly.type
_entity_poly.pdbx_seq_one_letter_code
_entity_poly.pdbx_strand_id
1 'polypeptide(L)'
;MKKPIIGINPYYYEHNGAMWNATKESYYQSVWQAGGTAFTLNYPNNNNLIIEIAEIIDGLLLVGGPDIPIEIYNGDFPNLLDKDVMLTEREQFDRDIFSAMYNLNKPILAICVGMQHINVIRGGSLYEDLNKQLEGSVNHGKFNGEWSQHGVHINQSSFLHEIINQEVIQIASTHHQGIRTLGRGLKPVAWSADGLIEAVEDTNSPKSFIAVQWHPELMPKDKYQKKLFSWLISEAKI
;
A
#
# COMPACT_ATOMS: atom_id res chain seq x y z
N MET A 1 11.73 -26.65 1.42
CA MET A 1 10.98 -25.91 0.37
C MET A 1 11.65 -24.56 0.16
N LYS A 2 11.72 -24.09 -1.07
CA LYS A 2 12.20 -22.73 -1.39
C LYS A 2 11.26 -21.69 -0.79
N LYS A 3 11.79 -20.64 -0.17
CA LYS A 3 10.97 -19.55 0.36
C LYS A 3 10.45 -18.69 -0.79
N PRO A 4 9.19 -18.17 -0.72
CA PRO A 4 8.68 -17.24 -1.72
C PRO A 4 9.55 -15.98 -1.80
N ILE A 5 9.71 -15.48 -3.02
CA ILE A 5 10.43 -14.23 -3.32
C ILE A 5 9.41 -13.10 -3.36
N ILE A 6 9.54 -12.15 -2.44
CA ILE A 6 8.68 -10.96 -2.38
C ILE A 6 9.45 -9.75 -2.88
N GLY A 7 8.97 -9.19 -3.99
CA GLY A 7 9.45 -7.92 -4.49
C GLY A 7 8.84 -6.76 -3.68
N ILE A 8 9.66 -5.79 -3.31
CA ILE A 8 9.22 -4.57 -2.62
C ILE A 8 9.53 -3.39 -3.54
N ASN A 9 8.52 -2.60 -3.91
CA ASN A 9 8.74 -1.39 -4.69
C ASN A 9 9.61 -0.40 -3.90
N PRO A 10 10.55 0.32 -4.55
CA PRO A 10 11.49 1.19 -3.85
C PRO A 10 10.89 2.55 -3.51
N TYR A 11 11.44 3.20 -2.48
CA TYR A 11 11.52 4.65 -2.44
C TYR A 11 12.55 5.06 -3.49
N TYR A 12 12.16 5.93 -4.42
CA TYR A 12 13.01 6.43 -5.49
C TYR A 12 13.24 7.92 -5.28
N TYR A 13 14.47 8.33 -5.02
CA TYR A 13 14.80 9.70 -4.68
C TYR A 13 16.25 10.03 -5.00
N GLU A 14 16.51 11.33 -5.19
CA GLU A 14 17.87 11.83 -5.35
C GLU A 14 18.56 12.04 -3.98
N HIS A 15 19.77 11.57 -3.86
CA HIS A 15 20.63 11.85 -2.73
C HIS A 15 22.07 12.06 -3.17
N ASN A 16 22.65 13.20 -2.84
CA ASN A 16 24.02 13.59 -3.20
C ASN A 16 24.34 13.46 -4.71
N GLY A 17 23.42 13.88 -5.57
CA GLY A 17 23.59 13.84 -7.03
C GLY A 17 23.46 12.44 -7.66
N ALA A 18 22.98 11.44 -6.91
CA ALA A 18 22.71 10.11 -7.41
C ALA A 18 21.27 9.70 -7.12
N MET A 19 20.66 8.93 -8.02
CA MET A 19 19.35 8.33 -7.80
C MET A 19 19.49 7.04 -6.98
N TRP A 20 18.61 6.89 -5.98
CA TRP A 20 18.60 5.78 -5.05
C TRP A 20 17.28 5.03 -5.09
N ASN A 21 17.39 3.69 -5.08
CA ASN A 21 16.30 2.79 -4.76
C ASN A 21 16.51 2.26 -3.34
N ALA A 22 15.62 2.59 -2.43
CA ALA A 22 15.75 2.20 -1.02
C ALA A 22 14.42 1.66 -0.47
N THR A 23 14.50 0.88 0.60
CA THR A 23 13.34 0.34 1.31
C THR A 23 13.61 0.38 2.81
N LYS A 24 12.62 0.78 3.61
CA LYS A 24 12.73 0.76 5.08
C LYS A 24 12.90 -0.67 5.59
N GLU A 25 13.78 -0.85 6.57
CA GLU A 25 14.09 -2.17 7.16
C GLU A 25 12.84 -2.86 7.73
N SER A 26 11.86 -2.11 8.26
CA SER A 26 10.63 -2.67 8.82
C SER A 26 9.86 -3.56 7.84
N TYR A 27 9.85 -3.24 6.54
CA TYR A 27 9.22 -4.06 5.52
C TYR A 27 9.95 -5.38 5.30
N TYR A 28 11.29 -5.35 5.23
CA TYR A 28 12.10 -6.58 5.14
C TYR A 28 11.87 -7.49 6.34
N GLN A 29 11.92 -6.92 7.56
CA GLN A 29 11.72 -7.66 8.79
C GLN A 29 10.34 -8.33 8.82
N SER A 30 9.30 -7.64 8.36
CA SER A 30 7.94 -8.19 8.32
C SER A 30 7.82 -9.37 7.35
N VAL A 31 8.42 -9.27 6.15
CA VAL A 31 8.45 -10.37 5.16
C VAL A 31 9.28 -11.55 5.66
N TRP A 32 10.46 -11.30 6.25
CA TRP A 32 11.31 -12.38 6.78
C TRP A 32 10.65 -13.11 7.94
N GLN A 33 10.01 -12.39 8.87
CA GLN A 33 9.27 -12.98 9.99
C GLN A 33 8.09 -13.84 9.52
N ALA A 34 7.46 -13.47 8.41
CA ALA A 34 6.40 -14.25 7.78
C ALA A 34 6.92 -15.46 6.98
N GLY A 35 8.25 -15.58 6.78
CA GLY A 35 8.90 -16.71 6.13
C GLY A 35 9.21 -16.54 4.65
N GLY A 36 9.08 -15.33 4.11
CA GLY A 36 9.47 -14.97 2.73
C GLY A 36 10.94 -14.57 2.60
N THR A 37 11.37 -14.35 1.36
CA THR A 37 12.65 -13.74 1.00
C THR A 37 12.35 -12.42 0.31
N ALA A 38 12.80 -11.29 0.88
CA ALA A 38 12.46 -9.96 0.40
C ALA A 38 13.61 -9.33 -0.41
N PHE A 39 13.26 -8.68 -1.52
CA PHE A 39 14.18 -7.89 -2.33
C PHE A 39 13.56 -6.53 -2.66
N THR A 40 14.33 -5.45 -2.51
CA THR A 40 13.96 -4.17 -3.13
C THR A 40 14.07 -4.30 -4.64
N LEU A 41 13.02 -3.95 -5.34
CA LEU A 41 13.01 -3.89 -6.80
C LEU A 41 13.78 -2.64 -7.26
N ASN A 42 14.48 -2.76 -8.37
CA ASN A 42 15.07 -1.58 -9.01
C ASN A 42 14.11 -1.07 -10.07
N TYR A 43 14.04 0.24 -10.19
CA TYR A 43 13.30 0.89 -11.26
C TYR A 43 14.00 0.62 -12.61
N PRO A 44 13.41 -0.17 -13.52
CA PRO A 44 13.90 -0.29 -14.87
C PRO A 44 13.22 0.76 -15.75
N ASN A 45 13.95 1.43 -16.61
CA ASN A 45 13.38 2.30 -17.64
C ASN A 45 12.99 1.52 -18.91
N ASN A 46 12.51 0.29 -18.76
CA ASN A 46 12.12 -0.60 -19.84
C ASN A 46 10.98 -1.52 -19.43
N ASN A 47 9.83 -1.43 -20.09
CA ASN A 47 8.63 -2.20 -19.78
C ASN A 47 8.80 -3.72 -19.87
N ASN A 48 9.65 -4.22 -20.77
CA ASN A 48 9.92 -5.67 -20.86
C ASN A 48 10.58 -6.21 -19.58
N LEU A 49 11.47 -5.42 -18.97
CA LEU A 49 12.10 -5.79 -17.70
C LEU A 49 11.10 -5.82 -16.53
N ILE A 50 10.04 -5.02 -16.56
CA ILE A 50 8.97 -5.05 -15.54
C ILE A 50 8.25 -6.39 -15.60
N ILE A 51 7.95 -6.90 -16.80
CA ILE A 51 7.31 -8.21 -16.97
C ILE A 51 8.24 -9.33 -16.46
N GLU A 52 9.52 -9.28 -16.83
CA GLU A 52 10.52 -10.26 -16.36
C GLU A 52 10.64 -10.23 -14.82
N ILE A 53 10.66 -9.04 -14.20
CA ILE A 53 10.66 -8.89 -12.74
C ILE A 53 9.40 -9.52 -12.14
N ALA A 54 8.23 -9.23 -12.71
CA ALA A 54 6.96 -9.78 -12.24
C ALA A 54 6.89 -11.31 -12.38
N GLU A 55 7.55 -11.90 -13.37
CA GLU A 55 7.66 -13.36 -13.52
C GLU A 55 8.56 -14.00 -12.44
N ILE A 56 9.67 -13.32 -12.07
CA ILE A 56 10.66 -13.83 -11.10
C ILE A 56 10.13 -13.80 -9.66
N ILE A 57 9.42 -12.73 -9.25
CA ILE A 57 8.91 -12.61 -7.89
C ILE A 57 7.60 -13.39 -7.72
N ASP A 58 7.41 -13.98 -6.54
CA ASP A 58 6.23 -14.79 -6.21
C ASP A 58 5.10 -13.96 -5.60
N GLY A 59 5.41 -12.76 -5.08
CA GLY A 59 4.46 -11.80 -4.52
C GLY A 59 5.01 -10.38 -4.50
N LEU A 60 4.14 -9.39 -4.39
CA LEU A 60 4.50 -7.96 -4.40
C LEU A 60 4.06 -7.29 -3.10
N LEU A 61 4.95 -6.51 -2.52
CA LEU A 61 4.66 -5.56 -1.44
C LEU A 61 4.80 -4.14 -1.99
N LEU A 62 3.67 -3.44 -2.17
CA LEU A 62 3.64 -2.00 -2.48
C LEU A 62 3.65 -1.22 -1.18
N VAL A 63 4.71 -0.46 -0.95
CA VAL A 63 4.94 0.26 0.32
C VAL A 63 4.42 1.69 0.27
N GLY A 64 4.36 2.32 1.44
CA GLY A 64 4.09 3.74 1.59
C GLY A 64 5.12 4.64 0.89
N GLY A 65 4.90 5.94 0.89
CA GLY A 65 5.80 6.88 0.22
C GLY A 65 5.33 8.31 0.30
N PRO A 66 5.91 9.20 -0.52
CA PRO A 66 5.47 10.58 -0.68
C PRO A 66 4.11 10.67 -1.35
N ASP A 67 3.53 11.87 -1.34
CA ASP A 67 2.23 12.15 -1.96
C ASP A 67 2.21 11.78 -3.45
N ILE A 68 1.08 11.25 -3.91
CA ILE A 68 0.87 10.99 -5.33
C ILE A 68 0.70 12.34 -6.05
N PRO A 69 1.35 12.53 -7.24
CA PRO A 69 1.18 13.75 -8.03
C PRO A 69 -0.30 14.06 -8.29
N ILE A 70 -0.71 15.30 -7.98
CA ILE A 70 -2.12 15.69 -7.97
C ILE A 70 -2.81 15.56 -9.33
N GLU A 71 -2.07 15.77 -10.40
CA GLU A 71 -2.54 15.65 -11.77
C GLU A 71 -2.94 14.23 -12.15
N ILE A 72 -2.42 13.20 -11.45
CA ILE A 72 -2.73 11.80 -11.72
C ILE A 72 -4.17 11.46 -11.31
N TYR A 73 -4.70 12.11 -10.27
CA TYR A 73 -6.06 11.88 -9.79
C TYR A 73 -6.98 13.10 -9.92
N ASN A 74 -6.54 14.13 -10.66
CA ASN A 74 -7.27 15.40 -10.90
C ASN A 74 -7.73 16.06 -9.59
N GLY A 75 -6.82 16.18 -8.62
CA GLY A 75 -7.09 16.82 -7.35
C GLY A 75 -7.25 18.34 -7.48
N ASP A 76 -7.92 18.94 -6.50
CA ASP A 76 -8.33 20.36 -6.57
C ASP A 76 -7.35 21.31 -5.85
N PHE A 77 -6.56 20.81 -4.89
CA PHE A 77 -5.83 21.64 -3.94
C PHE A 77 -4.32 21.32 -3.90
N PRO A 78 -3.53 21.72 -4.94
CA PRO A 78 -2.10 21.39 -5.02
C PRO A 78 -1.27 21.99 -3.86
N ASN A 79 -1.75 23.04 -3.22
CA ASN A 79 -1.12 23.67 -2.06
C ASN A 79 -1.29 22.88 -0.74
N LEU A 80 -2.08 21.81 -0.75
CA LEU A 80 -2.28 20.91 0.38
C LEU A 80 -1.37 19.68 0.36
N LEU A 81 -0.70 19.42 -0.76
CA LEU A 81 0.30 18.37 -0.84
C LEU A 81 1.51 18.67 0.04
N ASP A 82 2.20 17.63 0.49
CA ASP A 82 3.49 17.77 1.15
C ASP A 82 4.56 18.24 0.13
N LYS A 83 5.71 18.65 0.65
CA LYS A 83 6.84 19.06 -0.20
C LYS A 83 7.43 17.91 -1.00
N ASP A 84 7.36 16.71 -0.43
CA ASP A 84 7.83 15.49 -1.06
C ASP A 84 6.68 14.86 -1.85
N VAL A 85 6.68 15.07 -3.15
CA VAL A 85 5.75 14.43 -4.10
C VAL A 85 6.48 13.30 -4.81
N MET A 86 5.77 12.22 -5.06
CA MET A 86 6.30 11.04 -5.74
C MET A 86 6.82 11.40 -7.13
N LEU A 87 8.04 10.97 -7.44
CA LEU A 87 8.60 11.13 -8.77
C LEU A 87 7.80 10.34 -9.80
N THR A 88 7.67 10.91 -11.00
CA THR A 88 6.92 10.30 -12.12
C THR A 88 7.41 8.89 -12.44
N GLU A 89 8.72 8.68 -12.33
CA GLU A 89 9.34 7.38 -12.58
C GLU A 89 8.85 6.32 -11.58
N ARG A 90 8.75 6.68 -10.31
CA ARG A 90 8.21 5.76 -9.29
C ARG A 90 6.71 5.51 -9.53
N GLU A 91 5.95 6.55 -9.81
CA GLU A 91 4.51 6.41 -10.10
C GLU A 91 4.29 5.43 -11.26
N GLN A 92 5.02 5.60 -12.35
CA GLN A 92 4.91 4.74 -13.52
C GLN A 92 5.33 3.30 -13.20
N PHE A 93 6.44 3.12 -12.48
CA PHE A 93 6.89 1.77 -12.06
C PHE A 93 5.87 1.07 -11.18
N ASP A 94 5.36 1.74 -10.15
CA ASP A 94 4.38 1.18 -9.21
C ASP A 94 3.09 0.77 -9.96
N ARG A 95 2.65 1.56 -10.94
CA ARG A 95 1.52 1.28 -11.84
C ARG A 95 1.77 0.04 -12.68
N ASP A 96 2.92 -0.04 -13.31
CA ASP A 96 3.24 -1.10 -14.27
C ASP A 96 3.49 -2.43 -13.56
N ILE A 97 4.23 -2.43 -12.45
CA ILE A 97 4.49 -3.66 -11.68
C ILE A 97 3.20 -4.17 -11.01
N PHE A 98 2.34 -3.27 -10.49
CA PHE A 98 1.01 -3.67 -10.01
C PHE A 98 0.21 -4.36 -11.11
N SER A 99 0.16 -3.75 -12.31
CA SER A 99 -0.60 -4.29 -13.44
C SER A 99 -0.07 -5.64 -13.89
N ALA A 100 1.26 -5.81 -13.97
CA ALA A 100 1.90 -7.07 -14.33
C ALA A 100 1.59 -8.19 -13.31
N MET A 101 1.75 -7.90 -12.02
CA MET A 101 1.46 -8.87 -10.94
C MET A 101 -0.01 -9.26 -10.88
N TYR A 102 -0.91 -8.27 -11.03
CA TYR A 102 -2.35 -8.49 -11.08
C TYR A 102 -2.76 -9.41 -12.24
N ASN A 103 -2.22 -9.17 -13.44
CA ASN A 103 -2.48 -9.99 -14.63
C ASN A 103 -1.90 -11.42 -14.51
N LEU A 104 -0.81 -11.58 -13.77
CA LEU A 104 -0.22 -12.89 -13.47
C LEU A 104 -0.93 -13.62 -12.31
N ASN A 105 -1.98 -13.00 -11.71
CA ASN A 105 -2.68 -13.51 -10.53
C ASN A 105 -1.75 -13.80 -9.34
N LYS A 106 -0.68 -13.01 -9.18
CA LYS A 106 0.24 -13.11 -8.06
C LYS A 106 -0.22 -12.20 -6.91
N PRO A 107 -0.05 -12.61 -5.64
CA PRO A 107 -0.57 -11.86 -4.50
C PRO A 107 0.14 -10.53 -4.31
N ILE A 108 -0.63 -9.51 -3.93
CA ILE A 108 -0.15 -8.14 -3.70
C ILE A 108 -0.64 -7.66 -2.34
N LEU A 109 0.27 -7.20 -1.48
CA LEU A 109 -0.05 -6.43 -0.28
C LEU A 109 0.33 -4.98 -0.52
N ALA A 110 -0.65 -4.09 -0.45
CA ALA A 110 -0.44 -2.65 -0.65
C ALA A 110 -0.66 -1.89 0.66
N ILE A 111 0.29 -1.04 1.04
CA ILE A 111 0.34 -0.32 2.31
C ILE A 111 0.36 1.18 2.06
N CYS A 112 -0.53 1.92 2.71
CA CYS A 112 -0.60 3.39 2.71
C CYS A 112 -0.67 3.96 1.28
N VAL A 113 0.36 4.62 0.80
CA VAL A 113 0.43 5.12 -0.58
C VAL A 113 0.22 4.00 -1.61
N GLY A 114 0.63 2.77 -1.31
CA GLY A 114 0.34 1.63 -2.18
C GLY A 114 -1.16 1.39 -2.38
N MET A 115 -1.98 1.50 -1.32
CA MET A 115 -3.44 1.45 -1.42
C MET A 115 -4.00 2.66 -2.19
N GLN A 116 -3.54 3.85 -1.85
CA GLN A 116 -3.96 5.09 -2.52
C GLN A 116 -3.66 5.03 -4.01
N HIS A 117 -2.49 4.53 -4.38
CA HIS A 117 -2.07 4.39 -5.78
C HIS A 117 -2.95 3.40 -6.55
N ILE A 118 -3.29 2.24 -5.96
CA ILE A 118 -4.26 1.30 -6.57
C ILE A 118 -5.60 2.00 -6.80
N ASN A 119 -6.08 2.82 -5.85
CA ASN A 119 -7.30 3.59 -6.00
C ASN A 119 -7.22 4.56 -7.20
N VAL A 120 -6.12 5.29 -7.31
CA VAL A 120 -5.87 6.25 -8.39
C VAL A 120 -5.73 5.55 -9.76
N ILE A 121 -5.01 4.43 -9.83
CA ILE A 121 -4.92 3.58 -11.05
C ILE A 121 -6.31 3.15 -11.53
N ARG A 122 -7.23 2.90 -10.62
CA ARG A 122 -8.62 2.54 -10.90
C ARG A 122 -9.53 3.73 -11.18
N GLY A 123 -8.99 4.96 -11.22
CA GLY A 123 -9.70 6.21 -11.54
C GLY A 123 -10.42 6.82 -10.34
N GLY A 124 -10.01 6.49 -9.14
CA GLY A 124 -10.43 7.16 -7.90
C GLY A 124 -9.63 8.43 -7.63
N SER A 125 -10.01 9.17 -6.58
CA SER A 125 -9.33 10.38 -6.14
C SER A 125 -8.99 10.32 -4.65
N LEU A 126 -8.17 11.27 -4.19
CA LEU A 126 -7.72 11.37 -2.81
C LEU A 126 -8.17 12.69 -2.19
N TYR A 127 -8.31 12.71 -0.87
CA TYR A 127 -8.15 13.93 -0.09
C TYR A 127 -6.65 14.29 -0.11
N GLU A 128 -6.32 15.54 -0.41
CA GLU A 128 -4.95 16.03 -0.40
C GLU A 128 -4.44 16.25 1.03
N ASP A 129 -5.33 16.63 1.95
CA ASP A 129 -5.04 16.79 3.39
C ASP A 129 -6.30 16.53 4.21
N LEU A 130 -6.34 15.39 4.90
CA LEU A 130 -7.48 14.97 5.72
C LEU A 130 -7.86 15.97 6.79
N ASN A 131 -6.87 16.59 7.46
CA ASN A 131 -7.13 17.55 8.53
C ASN A 131 -7.84 18.83 8.05
N LYS A 132 -7.72 19.14 6.75
CA LYS A 132 -8.33 20.32 6.15
C LYS A 132 -9.61 20.02 5.38
N GLN A 133 -9.78 18.79 4.91
CA GLN A 133 -10.85 18.44 3.99
C GLN A 133 -11.88 17.47 4.57
N LEU A 134 -11.54 16.74 5.63
CA LEU A 134 -12.45 15.81 6.31
C LEU A 134 -12.79 16.35 7.70
N GLU A 135 -14.04 16.85 7.85
CA GLU A 135 -14.51 17.37 9.12
C GLU A 135 -14.59 16.26 10.18
N GLY A 136 -14.06 16.54 11.37
CA GLY A 136 -14.06 15.57 12.47
C GLY A 136 -13.08 14.41 12.29
N SER A 137 -12.06 14.57 11.40
CA SER A 137 -11.07 13.52 11.19
C SER A 137 -10.38 13.13 12.50
N VAL A 138 -10.17 11.82 12.69
CA VAL A 138 -9.32 11.32 13.78
C VAL A 138 -7.86 11.61 13.48
N ASN A 139 -6.98 11.44 14.47
CA ASN A 139 -5.56 11.62 14.23
C ASN A 139 -5.00 10.46 13.41
N HIS A 140 -4.74 10.70 12.13
CA HIS A 140 -4.10 9.75 11.21
C HIS A 140 -2.55 9.83 11.23
N GLY A 141 -1.98 10.58 12.18
CA GLY A 141 -0.54 10.82 12.26
C GLY A 141 -0.09 11.94 11.35
N LYS A 142 1.22 11.99 11.11
CA LYS A 142 1.84 12.96 10.22
C LYS A 142 2.82 12.25 9.31
N PHE A 143 2.88 12.69 8.07
CA PHE A 143 3.79 12.13 7.07
C PHE A 143 5.28 12.20 7.46
N ASN A 144 5.67 13.13 8.32
CA ASN A 144 7.06 13.33 8.79
C ASN A 144 7.60 12.25 9.75
N GLY A 145 6.95 11.09 9.83
CA GLY A 145 7.36 9.96 10.66
C GLY A 145 6.75 9.94 12.07
N GLU A 146 5.95 10.94 12.44
CA GLU A 146 5.10 10.85 13.62
C GLU A 146 3.88 10.00 13.28
N TRP A 147 3.69 8.90 13.99
CA TRP A 147 2.56 8.01 13.83
C TRP A 147 1.61 8.04 15.01
N SER A 148 0.35 7.76 14.77
CA SER A 148 -0.70 7.65 15.76
C SER A 148 -1.28 6.24 15.78
N GLN A 149 -2.15 5.97 16.75
CA GLN A 149 -2.94 4.73 16.79
C GLN A 149 -4.42 5.08 16.86
N HIS A 150 -5.23 4.36 16.08
CA HIS A 150 -6.68 4.39 16.18
C HIS A 150 -7.30 3.04 15.82
N GLY A 151 -8.57 2.87 16.11
CA GLY A 151 -9.33 1.69 15.74
C GLY A 151 -9.82 1.76 14.29
N VAL A 152 -9.85 0.62 13.62
CA VAL A 152 -10.56 0.44 12.34
C VAL A 152 -11.61 -0.66 12.46
N HIS A 153 -12.77 -0.44 11.85
CA HIS A 153 -13.85 -1.42 11.73
C HIS A 153 -13.72 -2.17 10.41
N ILE A 154 -13.67 -3.49 10.47
CA ILE A 154 -13.53 -4.37 9.30
C ILE A 154 -14.89 -5.02 9.01
N ASN A 155 -15.31 -4.98 7.75
CA ASN A 155 -16.54 -5.61 7.29
C ASN A 155 -16.43 -7.15 7.43
N GLN A 156 -17.35 -7.76 8.18
CA GLN A 156 -17.40 -9.20 8.46
C GLN A 156 -17.50 -10.06 7.18
N SER A 157 -18.06 -9.54 6.10
CA SER A 157 -18.20 -10.23 4.81
C SER A 157 -17.03 -10.00 3.85
N SER A 158 -15.92 -9.42 4.33
CA SER A 158 -14.73 -9.16 3.53
C SER A 158 -13.70 -10.29 3.61
N PHE A 159 -12.88 -10.39 2.59
CA PHE A 159 -11.72 -11.30 2.61
C PHE A 159 -10.70 -10.86 3.66
N LEU A 160 -10.53 -9.55 3.87
CA LEU A 160 -9.72 -9.03 4.95
C LEU A 160 -10.17 -9.56 6.32
N HIS A 161 -11.50 -9.65 6.55
CA HIS A 161 -12.03 -10.23 7.78
C HIS A 161 -11.72 -11.74 7.91
N GLU A 162 -11.78 -12.50 6.82
CA GLU A 162 -11.38 -13.92 6.83
C GLU A 162 -9.95 -14.10 7.33
N ILE A 163 -9.04 -13.18 6.95
CA ILE A 163 -7.63 -13.23 7.36
C ILE A 163 -7.45 -12.75 8.80
N ILE A 164 -7.96 -11.57 9.11
CA ILE A 164 -7.77 -10.92 10.43
C ILE A 164 -8.58 -11.63 11.51
N ASN A 165 -9.81 -12.07 11.20
CA ASN A 165 -10.76 -12.68 12.12
C ASN A 165 -11.03 -11.81 13.35
N GLN A 166 -11.29 -10.52 13.10
CA GLN A 166 -11.72 -9.51 14.07
C GLN A 166 -12.48 -8.40 13.37
N GLU A 167 -13.50 -7.86 14.04
CA GLU A 167 -14.30 -6.74 13.54
C GLU A 167 -13.64 -5.39 13.79
N VAL A 168 -12.85 -5.29 14.86
CA VAL A 168 -12.14 -4.06 15.22
C VAL A 168 -10.71 -4.40 15.59
N ILE A 169 -9.76 -3.70 15.02
CA ILE A 169 -8.33 -3.79 15.38
C ILE A 169 -7.75 -2.40 15.61
N GLN A 170 -6.69 -2.32 16.39
CA GLN A 170 -5.86 -1.12 16.50
C GLN A 170 -4.82 -1.14 15.39
N ILE A 171 -4.57 0.03 14.80
CA ILE A 171 -3.61 0.18 13.69
C ILE A 171 -2.63 1.33 13.97
N ALA A 172 -1.46 1.27 13.34
CA ALA A 172 -0.51 2.37 13.29
C ALA A 172 -0.75 3.20 12.04
N SER A 173 -0.98 4.48 12.21
CA SER A 173 -1.33 5.41 11.14
C SER A 173 -0.29 6.54 11.04
N THR A 174 0.15 6.83 9.81
CA THR A 174 1.03 7.96 9.52
C THR A 174 0.82 8.44 8.08
N HIS A 175 -0.34 9.08 7.86
CA HIS A 175 -0.71 9.62 6.56
C HIS A 175 -1.59 10.87 6.73
N HIS A 176 -1.53 11.78 5.78
CA HIS A 176 -2.41 12.94 5.72
C HIS A 176 -3.33 12.93 4.49
N GLN A 177 -3.05 12.04 3.52
CA GLN A 177 -3.93 11.76 2.39
C GLN A 177 -4.76 10.51 2.64
N GLY A 178 -5.90 10.40 1.93
CA GLY A 178 -6.77 9.23 1.99
C GLY A 178 -7.75 9.18 0.82
N ILE A 179 -8.42 8.06 0.62
CA ILE A 179 -9.38 7.91 -0.48
C ILE A 179 -10.57 8.85 -0.29
N ARG A 180 -10.81 9.73 -1.30
CA ARG A 180 -11.98 10.60 -1.40
C ARG A 180 -13.07 9.97 -2.27
N THR A 181 -12.68 9.55 -3.48
CA THR A 181 -13.57 8.84 -4.39
C THR A 181 -13.00 7.48 -4.71
N LEU A 182 -13.81 6.44 -4.52
CA LEU A 182 -13.37 5.06 -4.74
C LEU A 182 -13.21 4.77 -6.24
N GLY A 183 -12.10 4.12 -6.59
CA GLY A 183 -11.80 3.68 -7.94
C GLY A 183 -12.71 2.54 -8.42
N ARG A 184 -12.81 2.37 -9.72
CA ARG A 184 -13.67 1.36 -10.35
C ARG A 184 -13.21 -0.06 -10.00
N GLY A 185 -14.17 -0.93 -9.66
CA GLY A 185 -13.90 -2.31 -9.31
C GLY A 185 -13.25 -2.50 -7.93
N LEU A 186 -13.20 -1.44 -7.11
CA LEU A 186 -12.80 -1.53 -5.71
C LEU A 186 -14.03 -1.58 -4.80
N LYS A 187 -13.87 -2.25 -3.67
CA LYS A 187 -14.86 -2.35 -2.59
C LYS A 187 -14.19 -1.92 -1.28
N PRO A 188 -14.73 -0.93 -0.56
CA PRO A 188 -14.22 -0.57 0.76
C PRO A 188 -14.59 -1.66 1.76
N VAL A 189 -13.65 -2.03 2.61
CA VAL A 189 -13.81 -3.16 3.55
C VAL A 189 -13.37 -2.84 4.97
N ALA A 190 -12.75 -1.69 5.21
CA ALA A 190 -12.48 -1.20 6.56
C ALA A 190 -12.57 0.33 6.62
N TRP A 191 -12.95 0.87 7.79
CA TRP A 191 -13.13 2.30 8.03
C TRP A 191 -12.65 2.69 9.42
N SER A 192 -12.09 3.88 9.54
CA SER A 192 -11.87 4.59 10.80
C SER A 192 -13.17 5.20 11.33
N ALA A 193 -13.12 5.73 12.55
CA ALA A 193 -14.31 6.28 13.23
C ALA A 193 -14.88 7.53 12.54
N ASP A 194 -14.09 8.27 11.78
CA ASP A 194 -14.49 9.42 10.96
C ASP A 194 -15.04 9.03 9.58
N GLY A 195 -15.13 7.73 9.30
CA GLY A 195 -15.66 7.18 8.05
C GLY A 195 -14.65 7.13 6.89
N LEU A 196 -13.37 7.48 7.12
CA LEU A 196 -12.35 7.32 6.09
C LEU A 196 -12.16 5.85 5.74
N ILE A 197 -12.01 5.56 4.45
CA ILE A 197 -11.71 4.22 3.94
C ILE A 197 -10.27 3.85 4.33
N GLU A 198 -10.14 2.78 5.10
CA GLU A 198 -8.88 2.27 5.63
C GLU A 198 -8.41 0.97 4.94
N ALA A 199 -9.30 0.28 4.21
CA ALA A 199 -8.90 -0.85 3.37
C ALA A 199 -9.85 -1.03 2.20
N VAL A 200 -9.31 -1.54 1.09
CA VAL A 200 -10.07 -1.89 -0.11
C VAL A 200 -9.68 -3.26 -0.65
N GLU A 201 -10.64 -3.90 -1.31
CA GLU A 201 -10.49 -5.15 -2.05
C GLU A 201 -10.98 -5.00 -3.49
N ASP A 202 -10.54 -5.89 -4.38
CA ASP A 202 -11.11 -6.00 -5.72
C ASP A 202 -12.50 -6.65 -5.66
N THR A 203 -13.48 -6.08 -6.36
CA THR A 203 -14.88 -6.59 -6.36
C THR A 203 -15.02 -7.94 -7.06
N ASN A 204 -14.21 -8.22 -8.07
CA ASN A 204 -14.30 -9.43 -8.88
C ASN A 204 -13.34 -10.52 -8.41
N SER A 205 -12.25 -10.12 -7.75
CA SER A 205 -11.20 -11.03 -7.30
C SER A 205 -10.63 -10.58 -5.94
N PRO A 206 -11.39 -10.74 -4.84
CA PRO A 206 -10.99 -10.24 -3.51
C PRO A 206 -9.64 -10.75 -3.01
N LYS A 207 -9.19 -11.89 -3.55
CA LYS A 207 -7.91 -12.51 -3.20
C LYS A 207 -6.72 -12.03 -4.04
N SER A 208 -6.94 -11.17 -5.04
CA SER A 208 -5.85 -10.66 -5.89
C SER A 208 -4.92 -9.76 -5.14
N PHE A 209 -5.46 -8.94 -4.24
CA PHE A 209 -4.68 -8.07 -3.37
C PHE A 209 -5.42 -7.74 -2.08
N ILE A 210 -4.64 -7.39 -1.07
CA ILE A 210 -5.08 -6.68 0.14
C ILE A 210 -4.43 -5.31 0.11
N ALA A 211 -5.23 -4.27 0.25
CA ALA A 211 -4.75 -2.90 0.29
C ALA A 211 -5.25 -2.20 1.55
N VAL A 212 -4.32 -1.72 2.38
CA VAL A 212 -4.59 -1.10 3.68
C VAL A 212 -3.96 0.28 3.75
N GLN A 213 -4.65 1.22 4.40
CA GLN A 213 -4.15 2.60 4.55
C GLN A 213 -3.11 2.71 5.68
N TRP A 214 -3.22 1.87 6.70
CA TRP A 214 -2.33 1.86 7.85
C TRP A 214 -1.00 1.16 7.58
N HIS A 215 -0.12 1.18 8.59
CA HIS A 215 1.24 0.64 8.52
C HIS A 215 1.43 -0.61 9.41
N PRO A 216 1.10 -1.82 8.92
CA PRO A 216 1.24 -3.05 9.70
C PRO A 216 2.70 -3.36 10.08
N GLU A 217 3.68 -2.89 9.29
CA GLU A 217 5.12 -3.06 9.56
C GLU A 217 5.62 -2.26 10.76
N LEU A 218 4.86 -1.27 11.25
CA LEU A 218 5.16 -0.52 12.46
C LEU A 218 4.71 -1.23 13.74
N MET A 219 3.91 -2.29 13.61
CA MET A 219 3.39 -3.08 14.73
C MET A 219 3.85 -4.55 14.67
N PRO A 220 5.17 -4.83 14.63
CA PRO A 220 5.69 -6.17 14.33
C PRO A 220 5.41 -7.23 15.42
N LYS A 221 4.91 -6.82 16.59
CA LYS A 221 4.50 -7.73 17.67
C LYS A 221 2.99 -8.02 17.66
N ASP A 222 2.20 -7.20 16.97
CA ASP A 222 0.76 -7.39 16.90
C ASP A 222 0.39 -8.59 16.03
N LYS A 223 -0.45 -9.47 16.58
CA LYS A 223 -0.82 -10.73 15.91
C LYS A 223 -1.69 -10.53 14.68
N TYR A 224 -2.48 -9.46 14.65
CA TYR A 224 -3.38 -9.17 13.52
C TYR A 224 -2.60 -8.56 12.36
N GLN A 225 -1.65 -7.67 12.65
CA GLN A 225 -0.79 -7.07 11.63
C GLN A 225 0.10 -8.11 10.94
N LYS A 226 0.62 -9.08 11.70
CA LYS A 226 1.39 -10.21 11.15
C LYS A 226 0.62 -11.06 10.16
N LYS A 227 -0.70 -11.18 10.32
CA LYS A 227 -1.53 -12.00 9.43
C LYS A 227 -1.53 -11.49 7.99
N LEU A 228 -1.40 -10.18 7.77
CA LEU A 228 -1.31 -9.59 6.43
C LEU A 228 -0.06 -10.08 5.68
N PHE A 229 1.08 -10.03 6.33
CA PHE A 229 2.33 -10.57 5.75
C PHE A 229 2.29 -12.10 5.62
N SER A 230 1.71 -12.80 6.61
CA SER A 230 1.56 -14.26 6.53
C SER A 230 0.66 -14.67 5.36
N TRP A 231 -0.41 -13.92 5.10
CA TRP A 231 -1.26 -14.11 3.93
C TRP A 231 -0.46 -13.94 2.64
N LEU A 232 0.28 -12.81 2.48
CA LEU A 232 1.10 -12.57 1.30
C LEU A 232 2.04 -13.75 1.01
N ILE A 233 2.71 -14.25 2.07
CA ILE A 233 3.64 -15.38 1.93
C ILE A 233 2.92 -16.69 1.63
N SER A 234 1.72 -16.92 2.18
CA SER A 234 0.99 -18.16 1.94
C SER A 234 0.45 -18.24 0.51
N GLU A 235 -0.05 -17.12 -0.03
CA GLU A 235 -0.54 -17.06 -1.41
C GLU A 235 0.61 -17.05 -2.44
N ALA A 236 1.81 -16.57 -2.06
CA ALA A 236 3.01 -16.60 -2.90
C ALA A 236 3.66 -18.01 -2.98
N LYS A 237 3.20 -18.98 -2.19
CA LYS A 237 3.68 -20.37 -2.30
C LYS A 237 2.93 -21.08 -3.42
N ILE A 238 3.67 -21.47 -4.42
CA ILE A 238 3.24 -22.36 -5.49
C ILE A 238 3.55 -23.81 -5.11
#